data_029997e24be715c1aa7097e5b7592c95
#
_entry.id   029997e24be715c1aa7097e5b7592c95
#
_cell.length_a   1.000
_cell.length_b   1.000
_cell.length_c   1.000
_cell.angle_alpha   90.00
_cell.angle_beta   90.00
_cell.angle_gamma   90.00
#
_symmetry.space_group_name_H-M   'P 1'
#
loop_
_entity.id
_entity.type
_entity.pdbx_description
1 polymer ?
#
loop_
_entity_poly.entity_id
_entity_poly.type
_entity_poly.pdbx_seq_one_letter_code
_entity_poly.pdbx_strand_id
1 'polypeptide(L)'
;MSRAKDLESRLDNTERQLRLLQKISRFMSREMMLGAALQEVVSLVVEFMECDSCLLYLLQEKELVLCASNNPHPATIGRVKLHFGEGLTGWVARERRLLAISREAYSDPRFKLFTDLPEDAYEAFLSAPVIVRDRVAGVINVQHRETHFHSGGEMELLTTVGEQIGCLVALAQSDLKAIDTAQVLDLVMSPVRRG
;
A
#
# COMPACT_ATOMS: atom_id res chain seq x y z
N MET A 1 -17.89 -22.98 -24.00
CA MET A 1 -17.24 -23.35 -22.71
C MET A 1 -16.20 -22.36 -22.23
N SER A 2 -15.46 -21.66 -23.08
CA SER A 2 -14.42 -20.66 -22.71
C SER A 2 -14.99 -19.43 -21.98
N ARG A 3 -16.07 -18.82 -22.52
CA ARG A 3 -16.62 -17.55 -22.00
C ARG A 3 -17.25 -17.64 -20.60
N ALA A 4 -17.88 -18.79 -20.27
CA ALA A 4 -18.45 -19.01 -18.94
C ALA A 4 -17.33 -19.14 -17.89
N LYS A 5 -16.28 -19.91 -18.16
CA LYS A 5 -15.12 -20.05 -17.27
C LYS A 5 -14.38 -18.72 -17.07
N ASP A 6 -14.28 -17.90 -18.11
CA ASP A 6 -13.67 -16.57 -18.01
C ASP A 6 -14.50 -15.65 -17.10
N LEU A 7 -15.83 -15.67 -17.23
CA LEU A 7 -16.73 -14.91 -16.35
C LEU A 7 -16.69 -15.39 -14.90
N GLU A 8 -16.66 -16.71 -14.67
CA GLU A 8 -16.53 -17.28 -13.33
C GLU A 8 -15.21 -16.85 -12.67
N SER A 9 -14.09 -16.95 -13.40
CA SER A 9 -12.77 -16.53 -12.91
C SER A 9 -12.73 -15.03 -12.57
N ARG A 10 -13.34 -14.19 -13.40
CA ARG A 10 -13.43 -12.74 -13.15
C ARG A 10 -14.31 -12.44 -11.93
N LEU A 11 -15.42 -13.15 -11.78
CA LEU A 11 -16.31 -12.99 -10.62
C LEU A 11 -15.58 -13.37 -9.34
N ASP A 12 -14.93 -14.54 -9.31
CA ASP A 12 -14.17 -15.01 -8.15
C ASP A 12 -13.06 -14.03 -7.76
N ASN A 13 -12.32 -13.50 -8.75
CA ASN A 13 -11.29 -12.49 -8.49
C ASN A 13 -11.90 -11.20 -7.91
N THR A 14 -13.03 -10.73 -8.45
CA THR A 14 -13.71 -9.53 -7.94
C THR A 14 -14.22 -9.74 -6.50
N GLU A 15 -14.76 -10.92 -6.20
CA GLU A 15 -15.19 -11.26 -4.85
C GLU A 15 -14.01 -11.33 -3.86
N ARG A 16 -12.88 -11.87 -4.28
CA ARG A 16 -11.64 -11.87 -3.48
C ARG A 16 -11.21 -10.44 -3.16
N GLN A 17 -11.14 -9.57 -4.17
CA GLN A 17 -10.79 -8.16 -4.00
C GLN A 17 -11.75 -7.44 -3.02
N LEU A 18 -13.04 -7.64 -3.19
CA LEU A 18 -14.05 -7.07 -2.28
C LEU A 18 -13.86 -7.53 -0.84
N ARG A 19 -13.57 -8.82 -0.63
CA ARG A 19 -13.29 -9.39 0.71
C ARG A 19 -12.06 -8.76 1.35
N LEU A 20 -11.00 -8.53 0.58
CA LEU A 20 -9.80 -7.83 1.07
C LEU A 20 -10.16 -6.42 1.57
N LEU A 21 -10.83 -5.62 0.73
CA LEU A 21 -11.22 -4.26 1.09
C LEU A 21 -12.16 -4.21 2.31
N GLN A 22 -13.09 -5.16 2.42
CA GLN A 22 -13.96 -5.29 3.60
C GLN A 22 -13.16 -5.64 4.86
N LYS A 23 -12.15 -6.53 4.77
CA LYS A 23 -11.26 -6.83 5.90
C LYS A 23 -10.50 -5.58 6.33
N ILE A 24 -9.86 -4.86 5.40
CA ILE A 24 -9.14 -3.61 5.70
C ILE A 24 -10.09 -2.60 6.36
N SER A 25 -11.27 -2.38 5.80
CA SER A 25 -12.26 -1.46 6.37
C SER A 25 -12.67 -1.81 7.80
N ARG A 26 -12.79 -3.11 8.14
CA ARG A 26 -13.05 -3.55 9.50
C ARG A 26 -11.91 -3.27 10.46
N PHE A 27 -10.65 -3.30 10.00
CA PHE A 27 -9.51 -2.89 10.83
C PHE A 27 -9.54 -1.40 11.13
N MET A 28 -9.92 -0.57 10.15
CA MET A 28 -10.04 0.88 10.32
C MET A 28 -11.05 1.28 11.41
N SER A 29 -12.04 0.44 11.69
CA SER A 29 -13.08 0.69 12.71
C SER A 29 -12.69 0.20 14.11
N ARG A 30 -11.51 -0.40 14.29
CA ARG A 30 -11.02 -0.89 15.59
C ARG A 30 -10.04 0.08 16.19
N GLU A 31 -10.04 0.17 17.50
CA GLU A 31 -9.00 0.88 18.24
C GLU A 31 -7.71 0.06 18.21
N MET A 32 -6.83 0.37 17.26
CA MET A 32 -5.55 -0.30 17.06
C MET A 32 -4.43 0.74 16.92
N MET A 33 -3.25 0.39 17.40
CA MET A 33 -2.05 1.18 17.08
C MET A 33 -1.77 1.13 15.59
N LEU A 34 -1.45 2.27 14.99
CA LEU A 34 -1.21 2.40 13.54
C LEU A 34 -0.24 1.33 13.00
N GLY A 35 0.87 1.09 13.70
CA GLY A 35 1.86 0.08 13.27
C GLY A 35 1.27 -1.33 13.18
N ALA A 36 0.42 -1.73 14.13
CA ALA A 36 -0.26 -3.02 14.09
C ALA A 36 -1.26 -3.10 12.93
N ALA A 37 -2.03 -2.03 12.69
CA ALA A 37 -2.97 -1.96 11.58
C ALA A 37 -2.25 -2.05 10.22
N LEU A 38 -1.11 -1.38 10.05
CA LEU A 38 -0.31 -1.44 8.82
C LEU A 38 0.27 -2.83 8.59
N GLN A 39 0.72 -3.51 9.66
CA GLN A 39 1.23 -4.88 9.56
C GLN A 39 0.13 -5.86 9.14
N GLU A 40 -1.08 -5.72 9.67
CA GLU A 40 -2.24 -6.52 9.25
C GLU A 40 -2.61 -6.29 7.79
N VAL A 41 -2.57 -5.04 7.32
CA VAL A 41 -2.81 -4.73 5.89
C VAL A 41 -1.77 -5.42 5.02
N VAL A 42 -0.48 -5.38 5.37
CA VAL A 42 0.59 -6.09 4.65
C VAL A 42 0.29 -7.59 4.60
N SER A 43 -0.07 -8.21 5.72
CA SER A 43 -0.41 -9.64 5.78
C SER A 43 -1.57 -10.01 4.86
N LEU A 44 -2.61 -9.18 4.83
CA LEU A 44 -3.75 -9.36 3.94
C LEU A 44 -3.36 -9.22 2.46
N VAL A 45 -2.52 -8.23 2.12
CA VAL A 45 -2.05 -8.03 0.73
C VAL A 45 -1.26 -9.26 0.27
N VAL A 46 -0.36 -9.79 1.10
CA VAL A 46 0.40 -11.01 0.80
C VAL A 46 -0.54 -12.20 0.55
N GLU A 47 -1.52 -12.40 1.44
CA GLU A 47 -2.51 -13.48 1.30
C GLU A 47 -3.32 -13.38 0.01
N PHE A 48 -3.80 -12.17 -0.32
CA PHE A 48 -4.72 -11.98 -1.44
C PHE A 48 -4.04 -11.81 -2.80
N MET A 49 -2.84 -11.25 -2.83
CA MET A 49 -2.06 -11.09 -4.07
C MET A 49 -1.08 -12.25 -4.30
N GLU A 50 -0.98 -13.19 -3.34
CA GLU A 50 -0.10 -14.36 -3.43
C GLU A 50 1.34 -13.97 -3.78
N CYS A 51 1.81 -12.86 -3.19
CA CYS A 51 3.13 -12.31 -3.46
C CYS A 51 4.18 -12.80 -2.46
N ASP A 52 5.43 -12.83 -2.88
CA ASP A 52 6.55 -13.26 -2.03
C ASP A 52 6.93 -12.21 -1.00
N SER A 53 6.83 -10.94 -1.36
CA SER A 53 7.18 -9.82 -0.49
C SER A 53 6.19 -8.67 -0.64
N CYS A 54 5.83 -8.08 0.50
CA CYS A 54 5.09 -6.83 0.58
C CYS A 54 5.78 -5.90 1.58
N LEU A 55 6.11 -4.69 1.13
CA LEU A 55 6.82 -3.67 1.90
C LEU A 55 6.00 -2.38 1.91
N LEU A 56 5.73 -1.86 3.08
CA LEU A 56 5.02 -0.59 3.26
C LEU A 56 5.94 0.45 3.88
N TYR A 57 6.12 1.53 3.16
CA TYR A 57 6.89 2.70 3.59
C TYR A 57 5.98 3.88 3.87
N LEU A 58 6.26 4.62 4.93
CA LEU A 58 5.67 5.93 5.18
C LEU A 58 6.70 7.03 4.98
N LEU A 59 6.25 8.15 4.43
CA LEU A 59 7.07 9.34 4.20
C LEU A 59 7.21 10.12 5.51
N GLN A 60 8.43 10.26 5.97
CA GLN A 60 8.81 11.09 7.11
C GLN A 60 9.80 12.15 6.61
N GLU A 61 9.40 13.41 6.59
CA GLU A 61 10.17 14.52 6.01
C GLU A 61 10.51 14.28 4.53
N LYS A 62 11.71 13.82 4.23
CA LYS A 62 12.20 13.49 2.87
C LYS A 62 12.64 12.04 2.71
N GLU A 63 12.34 11.19 3.68
CA GLU A 63 12.70 9.79 3.69
C GLU A 63 11.46 8.90 3.73
N LEU A 64 11.47 7.84 2.95
CA LEU A 64 10.52 6.74 3.02
C LEU A 64 11.07 5.72 4.01
N VAL A 65 10.40 5.58 5.15
CA VAL A 65 10.80 4.68 6.24
C VAL A 65 9.95 3.41 6.15
N LEU A 66 10.59 2.23 6.16
CA LEU A 66 9.89 0.94 6.18
C LEU A 66 9.12 0.79 7.50
N CYS A 67 7.79 0.69 7.43
CA CYS A 67 6.91 0.63 8.59
C CYS A 67 6.24 -0.73 8.80
N ALA A 68 6.05 -1.51 7.72
CA ALA A 68 5.50 -2.86 7.80
C ALA A 68 6.03 -3.72 6.66
N SER A 69 6.19 -5.03 6.91
CA SER A 69 6.69 -6.00 5.94
C SER A 69 6.31 -7.41 6.36
N ASN A 70 6.13 -8.32 5.39
CA ASN A 70 6.09 -9.76 5.65
C ASN A 70 7.48 -10.40 5.68
N ASN A 71 8.55 -9.64 5.46
CA ASN A 71 9.92 -10.14 5.55
C ASN A 71 10.23 -10.56 7.00
N PRO A 72 10.88 -11.71 7.23
CA PRO A 72 11.15 -12.25 8.57
C PRO A 72 12.17 -11.45 9.40
N HIS A 73 12.66 -10.31 8.91
CA HIS A 73 13.63 -9.47 9.61
C HIS A 73 12.99 -8.25 10.30
N PRO A 74 12.38 -8.39 11.49
CA PRO A 74 11.70 -7.28 12.18
C PRO A 74 12.66 -6.14 12.55
N ALA A 75 13.96 -6.42 12.61
CA ALA A 75 14.99 -5.40 12.86
C ALA A 75 15.12 -4.36 11.73
N THR A 76 14.55 -4.62 10.56
CA THR A 76 14.56 -3.69 9.41
C THR A 76 13.48 -2.61 9.52
N ILE A 77 12.40 -2.89 10.25
CA ILE A 77 11.30 -1.93 10.48
C ILE A 77 11.85 -0.70 11.23
N GLY A 78 11.56 0.47 10.66
CA GLY A 78 12.04 1.77 11.17
C GLY A 78 13.51 2.10 10.86
N ARG A 79 14.29 1.14 10.33
CA ARG A 79 15.72 1.32 10.00
C ARG A 79 15.97 1.47 8.52
N VAL A 80 15.30 0.67 7.69
CA VAL A 80 15.43 0.78 6.23
C VAL A 80 14.76 2.07 5.77
N LYS A 81 15.55 2.90 5.10
CA LYS A 81 15.14 4.21 4.61
C LYS A 81 15.56 4.43 3.18
N LEU A 82 14.75 5.15 2.44
CA LEU A 82 14.98 5.61 1.08
C LEU A 82 14.77 7.10 1.00
N HIS A 83 15.60 7.80 0.26
CA HIS A 83 15.31 9.18 -0.06
C HIS A 83 14.15 9.28 -1.05
N PHE A 84 13.41 10.38 -0.95
CA PHE A 84 12.35 10.70 -1.90
C PHE A 84 12.92 10.78 -3.32
N GLY A 85 12.40 9.96 -4.24
CA GLY A 85 12.90 9.82 -5.61
C GLY A 85 13.97 8.74 -5.79
N GLU A 86 14.43 8.07 -4.74
CA GLU A 86 15.47 7.05 -4.78
C GLU A 86 14.90 5.65 -5.00
N GLY A 87 15.49 4.92 -5.94
CA GLY A 87 15.03 3.58 -6.29
C GLY A 87 13.64 3.57 -6.95
N LEU A 88 13.11 2.38 -7.19
CA LEU A 88 11.75 2.21 -7.74
C LEU A 88 10.69 2.79 -6.81
N THR A 89 10.80 2.50 -5.53
CA THR A 89 9.88 2.97 -4.47
C THR A 89 9.87 4.49 -4.36
N GLY A 90 11.06 5.11 -4.30
CA GLY A 90 11.17 6.57 -4.22
C GLY A 90 10.70 7.26 -5.51
N TRP A 91 10.88 6.62 -6.67
CA TRP A 91 10.34 7.10 -7.93
C TRP A 91 8.80 7.14 -7.89
N VAL A 92 8.14 6.08 -7.40
CA VAL A 92 6.67 6.04 -7.23
C VAL A 92 6.18 7.16 -6.32
N ALA A 93 6.91 7.42 -5.22
CA ALA A 93 6.59 8.54 -4.33
C ALA A 93 6.67 9.90 -5.06
N ARG A 94 7.74 10.11 -5.82
CA ARG A 94 7.98 11.37 -6.55
C ARG A 94 6.98 11.60 -7.66
N GLU A 95 6.76 10.59 -8.50
CA GLU A 95 5.87 10.69 -9.66
C GLU A 95 4.39 10.56 -9.30
N ARG A 96 4.08 10.08 -8.07
CA ARG A 96 2.71 9.85 -7.60
C ARG A 96 1.93 8.91 -8.53
N ARG A 97 2.60 7.94 -9.09
CA ARG A 97 2.08 7.02 -10.09
C ARG A 97 2.43 5.59 -9.74
N LEU A 98 1.49 4.69 -10.00
CA LEU A 98 1.74 3.25 -9.94
C LEU A 98 2.87 2.87 -10.90
N LEU A 99 3.70 1.93 -10.49
CA LEU A 99 4.74 1.29 -11.30
C LEU A 99 4.52 -0.22 -11.29
N ALA A 100 4.47 -0.82 -12.48
CA ALA A 100 4.39 -2.26 -12.67
C ALA A 100 5.53 -2.73 -13.56
N ILE A 101 6.33 -3.67 -13.07
CA ILE A 101 7.43 -4.33 -13.81
C ILE A 101 7.17 -5.84 -13.68
N SER A 102 7.09 -6.55 -14.82
CA SER A 102 6.69 -7.95 -14.83
C SER A 102 7.87 -8.94 -14.73
N ARG A 103 9.08 -8.48 -15.04
CA ARG A 103 10.32 -9.28 -15.01
C ARG A 103 11.55 -8.40 -14.94
N GLU A 104 12.65 -8.97 -14.46
CA GLU A 104 13.96 -8.30 -14.42
C GLU A 104 13.93 -6.92 -13.74
N ALA A 105 13.11 -6.78 -12.67
CA ALA A 105 12.98 -5.51 -11.95
C ALA A 105 14.32 -4.98 -11.46
N TYR A 106 15.26 -5.88 -11.13
CA TYR A 106 16.64 -5.55 -10.74
C TYR A 106 17.48 -4.94 -11.89
N SER A 107 17.06 -5.12 -13.15
CA SER A 107 17.72 -4.52 -14.32
C SER A 107 17.21 -3.12 -14.65
N ASP A 108 16.18 -2.64 -13.99
CA ASP A 108 15.67 -1.28 -14.18
C ASP A 108 16.71 -0.26 -13.70
N PRO A 109 17.06 0.76 -14.51
CA PRO A 109 18.08 1.75 -14.13
C PRO A 109 17.80 2.52 -12.82
N ARG A 110 16.53 2.49 -12.37
CA ARG A 110 16.10 3.10 -11.11
C ARG A 110 16.22 2.16 -9.92
N PHE A 111 16.50 0.88 -10.16
CA PHE A 111 16.56 -0.11 -9.09
C PHE A 111 17.70 0.21 -8.13
N LYS A 112 17.42 0.05 -6.83
CA LYS A 112 18.43 0.18 -5.77
C LYS A 112 18.48 -1.11 -4.97
N LEU A 113 19.67 -1.69 -4.88
CA LEU A 113 19.96 -2.78 -3.95
C LEU A 113 20.04 -2.23 -2.52
N PHE A 114 19.37 -2.91 -1.60
CA PHE A 114 19.51 -2.63 -0.18
C PHE A 114 20.50 -3.61 0.43
N THR A 115 21.59 -3.11 0.98
CA THR A 115 22.59 -3.91 1.69
C THR A 115 22.06 -4.50 3.00
N ASP A 116 21.01 -3.90 3.55
CA ASP A 116 20.43 -4.27 4.85
C ASP A 116 19.17 -5.17 4.74
N LEU A 117 18.71 -5.44 3.52
CA LEU A 117 17.69 -6.45 3.24
C LEU A 117 18.40 -7.66 2.66
N PRO A 118 18.06 -8.89 3.09
CA PRO A 118 18.60 -10.09 2.46
C PRO A 118 18.37 -10.01 0.95
N GLU A 119 19.32 -10.49 0.20
CA GLU A 119 19.40 -10.45 -1.27
C GLU A 119 18.27 -11.27 -1.93
N ASP A 120 17.08 -10.81 -1.80
CA ASP A 120 15.97 -11.34 -2.57
C ASP A 120 15.93 -10.58 -3.91
N ALA A 121 16.52 -11.18 -4.93
CA ALA A 121 16.31 -10.71 -6.29
C ALA A 121 14.88 -11.02 -6.70
N TYR A 122 14.06 -9.98 -6.74
CA TYR A 122 12.69 -10.10 -7.21
C TYR A 122 12.62 -9.78 -8.71
N GLU A 123 11.98 -10.68 -9.44
CA GLU A 123 11.76 -10.54 -10.88
C GLU A 123 10.68 -9.50 -11.18
N ALA A 124 9.55 -9.57 -10.47
CA ALA A 124 8.43 -8.67 -10.70
C ALA A 124 8.20 -7.73 -9.53
N PHE A 125 7.76 -6.53 -9.87
CA PHE A 125 7.57 -5.43 -8.92
C PHE A 125 6.31 -4.64 -9.26
N LEU A 126 5.42 -4.50 -8.30
CA LEU A 126 4.24 -3.63 -8.38
C LEU A 126 4.28 -2.67 -7.20
N SER A 127 4.12 -1.39 -7.47
CA SER A 127 4.21 -0.35 -6.44
C SER A 127 3.15 0.71 -6.63
N ALA A 128 2.46 1.05 -5.56
CA ALA A 128 1.43 2.09 -5.55
C ALA A 128 1.73 3.15 -4.49
N PRO A 129 1.49 4.44 -4.80
CA PRO A 129 1.63 5.51 -3.82
C PRO A 129 0.49 5.48 -2.80
N VAL A 130 0.80 5.75 -1.54
CA VAL A 130 -0.16 6.04 -0.48
C VAL A 130 -0.43 7.54 -0.50
N ILE A 131 -1.66 7.92 -0.81
CA ILE A 131 -2.05 9.34 -0.98
C ILE A 131 -2.98 9.77 0.15
N VAL A 132 -2.70 10.92 0.75
CA VAL A 132 -3.51 11.59 1.77
C VAL A 132 -3.70 13.04 1.36
N ARG A 133 -4.94 13.49 1.13
CA ARG A 133 -5.25 14.88 0.78
C ARG A 133 -4.32 15.42 -0.32
N ASP A 134 -4.23 14.70 -1.43
CA ASP A 134 -3.36 15.00 -2.59
C ASP A 134 -1.86 15.02 -2.31
N ARG A 135 -1.40 14.52 -1.18
CA ARG A 135 0.03 14.41 -0.84
C ARG A 135 0.41 12.95 -0.67
N VAL A 136 1.64 12.63 -1.09
CA VAL A 136 2.21 11.32 -0.82
C VAL A 136 2.49 11.19 0.67
N ALA A 137 1.91 10.18 1.30
CA ALA A 137 2.16 9.81 2.69
C ALA A 137 3.03 8.55 2.79
N GLY A 138 3.19 7.80 1.69
CA GLY A 138 3.98 6.58 1.68
C GLY A 138 3.92 5.87 0.33
N VAL A 139 4.38 4.63 0.33
CA VAL A 139 4.38 3.73 -0.84
C VAL A 139 4.20 2.29 -0.34
N ILE A 140 3.37 1.52 -1.03
CA ILE A 140 3.26 0.08 -0.84
C ILE A 140 3.81 -0.66 -2.05
N ASN A 141 4.66 -1.66 -1.82
CA ASN A 141 5.28 -2.50 -2.83
C ASN A 141 4.84 -3.95 -2.67
N VAL A 142 4.62 -4.61 -3.80
CA VAL A 142 4.42 -6.04 -3.93
C VAL A 142 5.49 -6.59 -4.88
N GLN A 143 6.09 -7.71 -4.51
CA GLN A 143 7.21 -8.29 -5.24
C GLN A 143 7.03 -9.80 -5.40
N HIS A 144 7.44 -10.32 -6.56
CA HIS A 144 7.45 -11.75 -6.86
C HIS A 144 8.86 -12.19 -7.27
N ARG A 145 9.27 -13.36 -6.80
CA ARG A 145 10.58 -13.98 -7.14
C ARG A 145 10.63 -14.47 -8.56
N GLU A 146 9.47 -14.77 -9.12
CA GLU A 146 9.32 -15.20 -10.51
C GLU A 146 8.67 -14.09 -11.35
N THR A 147 8.77 -14.25 -12.66
CA THR A 147 8.07 -13.39 -13.61
C THR A 147 6.57 -13.39 -13.31
N HIS A 148 5.98 -12.21 -13.12
CA HIS A 148 4.56 -12.04 -12.84
C HIS A 148 3.97 -10.89 -13.67
N PHE A 149 2.96 -11.19 -14.48
CA PHE A 149 2.25 -10.19 -15.27
C PHE A 149 1.11 -9.61 -14.44
N HIS A 150 1.31 -8.41 -13.91
CA HIS A 150 0.31 -7.71 -13.13
C HIS A 150 -0.90 -7.36 -13.97
N SER A 151 -2.05 -7.94 -13.63
CA SER A 151 -3.33 -7.64 -14.26
C SER A 151 -3.83 -6.23 -13.91
N GLY A 152 -4.73 -5.68 -14.73
CA GLY A 152 -5.38 -4.41 -14.40
C GLY A 152 -6.10 -4.45 -13.04
N GLY A 153 -6.70 -5.58 -12.68
CA GLY A 153 -7.34 -5.78 -11.39
C GLY A 153 -6.38 -5.74 -10.20
N GLU A 154 -5.18 -6.35 -10.33
CA GLU A 154 -4.14 -6.28 -9.29
C GLU A 154 -3.61 -4.85 -9.11
N MET A 155 -3.40 -4.14 -10.21
CA MET A 155 -2.97 -2.74 -10.18
C MET A 155 -4.01 -1.84 -9.51
N GLU A 156 -5.29 -2.01 -9.83
CA GLU A 156 -6.41 -1.29 -9.22
C GLU A 156 -6.56 -1.62 -7.74
N LEU A 157 -6.45 -2.92 -7.38
CA LEU A 157 -6.51 -3.37 -6.00
C LEU A 157 -5.40 -2.74 -5.17
N LEU A 158 -4.14 -2.77 -5.61
CA LEU A 158 -3.03 -2.19 -4.86
C LEU A 158 -3.17 -0.68 -4.73
N THR A 159 -3.69 -0.01 -5.76
CA THR A 159 -4.01 1.43 -5.70
C THR A 159 -5.05 1.71 -4.62
N THR A 160 -6.14 0.95 -4.60
CA THR A 160 -7.20 1.10 -3.59
C THR A 160 -6.70 0.80 -2.18
N VAL A 161 -5.84 -0.22 -2.02
CA VAL A 161 -5.17 -0.50 -0.73
C VAL A 161 -4.32 0.70 -0.30
N GLY A 162 -3.57 1.31 -1.21
CA GLY A 162 -2.80 2.53 -0.94
C GLY A 162 -3.68 3.69 -0.44
N GLU A 163 -4.86 3.87 -1.02
CA GLU A 163 -5.85 4.87 -0.59
C GLU A 163 -6.40 4.56 0.81
N GLN A 164 -6.70 3.29 1.10
CA GLN A 164 -7.16 2.87 2.44
C GLN A 164 -6.07 3.09 3.51
N ILE A 165 -4.82 2.79 3.20
CA ILE A 165 -3.69 3.10 4.08
C ILE A 165 -3.59 4.62 4.29
N GLY A 166 -3.80 5.40 3.24
CA GLY A 166 -3.87 6.86 3.34
C GLY A 166 -4.92 7.33 4.34
N CYS A 167 -6.11 6.73 4.31
CA CYS A 167 -7.16 7.02 5.29
C CYS A 167 -6.74 6.65 6.72
N LEU A 168 -6.11 5.48 6.93
CA LEU A 168 -5.57 5.08 8.25
C LEU A 168 -4.55 6.07 8.79
N VAL A 169 -3.62 6.50 7.94
CA VAL A 169 -2.58 7.49 8.31
C VAL A 169 -3.22 8.84 8.65
N ALA A 170 -4.20 9.29 7.86
CA ALA A 170 -4.91 10.54 8.12
C ALA A 170 -5.68 10.53 9.46
N LEU A 171 -6.33 9.40 9.77
CA LEU A 171 -7.04 9.22 11.04
C LEU A 171 -6.08 9.23 12.22
N ALA A 172 -4.95 8.51 12.12
CA ALA A 172 -3.93 8.50 13.17
C ALA A 172 -3.29 9.87 13.44
N GLN A 173 -3.17 10.70 12.39
CA GLN A 173 -2.64 12.07 12.52
C GLN A 173 -3.66 13.07 13.08
N SER A 174 -4.96 12.75 13.00
CA SER A 174 -6.03 13.68 13.39
C SER A 174 -6.27 13.74 14.90
N ASP A 175 -5.58 12.94 15.71
CA ASP A 175 -5.75 12.87 17.18
C ASP A 175 -7.24 12.84 17.57
N LEU A 176 -8.03 12.01 16.88
CA LEU A 176 -9.47 11.84 17.16
C LEU A 176 -9.67 11.17 18.53
N LYS A 177 -9.35 11.90 19.58
CA LYS A 177 -9.79 11.62 20.94
C LYS A 177 -11.27 11.95 21.02
N ALA A 178 -12.10 10.94 20.80
CA ALA A 178 -13.55 10.97 20.83
C ALA A 178 -14.21 11.83 19.71
N ILE A 179 -14.83 11.14 18.76
CA ILE A 179 -15.77 11.76 17.82
C ILE A 179 -17.01 12.13 18.63
N ASP A 180 -17.11 13.39 19.07
CA ASP A 180 -18.37 13.93 19.53
C ASP A 180 -19.28 14.07 18.30
N THR A 181 -20.35 13.30 18.27
CA THR A 181 -21.31 13.30 17.14
C THR A 181 -21.89 14.70 16.90
N ALA A 182 -21.97 15.55 17.93
CA ALA A 182 -22.40 16.94 17.80
C ALA A 182 -21.39 17.77 16.98
N GLN A 183 -20.08 17.59 17.19
CA GLN A 183 -19.05 18.27 16.41
C GLN A 183 -19.04 17.83 14.96
N VAL A 184 -19.31 16.56 14.67
CA VAL A 184 -19.42 16.07 13.28
C VAL A 184 -20.61 16.69 12.57
N LEU A 185 -21.77 16.81 13.25
CA LEU A 185 -22.94 17.46 12.70
C LEU A 185 -22.69 18.95 12.41
N ASP A 186 -22.01 19.66 13.30
CA ASP A 186 -21.63 21.05 13.09
C ASP A 186 -20.68 21.21 11.89
N LEU A 187 -19.76 20.29 11.70
CA LEU A 187 -18.84 20.27 10.54
C LEU A 187 -19.58 20.05 9.22
N VAL A 188 -20.56 19.16 9.22
CA VAL A 188 -21.37 18.84 8.03
C VAL A 188 -22.34 19.97 7.69
N MET A 189 -22.89 20.64 8.71
CA MET A 189 -23.87 21.72 8.56
C MET A 189 -23.22 23.09 8.32
N SER A 190 -21.92 23.23 8.53
CA SER A 190 -21.21 24.50 8.26
C SER A 190 -21.10 24.74 6.75
N PRO A 191 -21.56 25.86 6.22
CA PRO A 191 -21.45 26.16 4.80
C PRO A 191 -19.99 26.26 4.40
N VAL A 192 -19.62 25.57 3.32
CA VAL A 192 -18.27 25.63 2.72
C VAL A 192 -17.93 27.10 2.44
N ARG A 193 -17.01 27.67 3.20
CA ARG A 193 -16.47 28.98 2.88
C ARG A 193 -15.69 28.86 1.58
N ARG A 194 -16.32 29.30 0.49
CA ARG A 194 -15.62 29.54 -0.78
C ARG A 194 -14.73 30.77 -0.58
N GLY A 195 -13.43 30.54 -0.47
CA GLY A 195 -12.39 31.54 -0.59
C GLY A 195 -11.77 31.49 -1.97
#